data_1eb715d4bc18497dbcd640edecfcff43
#
_entry.id   1eb715d4bc18497dbcd640edecfcff43
#
_cell.length_a   1.000
_cell.length_b   1.000
_cell.length_c   1.000
_cell.angle_alpha   90.00
_cell.angle_beta   90.00
_cell.angle_gamma   90.00
#
_symmetry.space_group_name_H-M   'P 1'
#
loop_
_entity.id
_entity.type
_entity.pdbx_description
1 polymer ?
#
loop_
_entity_poly.entity_id
_entity_poly.type
_entity_poly.pdbx_seq_one_letter_code
_entity_poly.pdbx_strand_id
1 'polypeptide(L)'
;MLVLTAAVLFCVGTGPFEFRSWTLRMATLLAGMPLGVVLLVRLAWRRDKVAIAAVGFLAWAVVGALASGAPWRSFLGQVDGNSQSVLIFLGVFGFWALARNLSDRGRALIGPVIVGALGVSTLIGVLQVVLDIHGGPLASVGGRANGLEGNAAYFSAPLCGAVAWCATISESATVARSRLLGLAGVVFFALGIGLSGTRVSIIAIAVVIAVLCFRARNLRSLRVAGAAIVGLGSSLVMQQLFLSSAIRSGASSVERFSSVGTEGRIEVWKAGLSAFRDRPILGWGLGRVRTGIQHHFTPEFVRRFQTDDTSLAWTDVHNFVVQMLVAVGIVGVVLLTVFVVLAFRKVDFGLSLAAVAITINWMLQPAVVSSLAIAAIFLGAAATRLSPIVRTGRGRRVLQVSAIVVGLTAALALVAADVHLRHAVQQGDPAAIRSAAAWYGDDPFVIDEFVLGSYQQHLASDQPARVAAARRAVAAEPDVPTWWNELAMTQWDSGDFAGMRASIEKALELQPNHVRSWVQLTAYAKHVGDVQLENVARTHACQLGAPVCQQP
;
A
#
# COMPACT_ATOMS: atom_id res chain seq x y z
N MET A 1 20.79 -5.90 14.93
CA MET A 1 20.16 -4.63 15.32
C MET A 1 19.31 -4.06 14.19
N LEU A 2 19.87 -3.64 13.04
CA LEU A 2 19.12 -2.97 11.96
C LEU A 2 17.79 -3.66 11.60
N VAL A 3 17.80 -5.00 11.36
CA VAL A 3 16.57 -5.74 10.98
C VAL A 3 15.53 -5.73 12.10
N LEU A 4 15.96 -5.85 13.35
CA LEU A 4 15.04 -5.83 14.50
C LEU A 4 14.44 -4.45 14.70
N THR A 5 15.25 -3.39 14.61
CA THR A 5 14.76 -2.01 14.66
C THR A 5 13.79 -1.72 13.53
N ALA A 6 14.14 -2.11 12.29
CA ALA A 6 13.27 -1.94 11.13
C ALA A 6 11.96 -2.72 11.27
N ALA A 7 12.01 -3.95 11.81
CA ALA A 7 10.80 -4.74 12.06
C ALA A 7 9.83 -4.01 13.01
N VAL A 8 10.35 -3.37 14.08
CA VAL A 8 9.54 -2.53 14.97
C VAL A 8 8.95 -1.34 14.20
N LEU A 9 9.77 -0.60 13.47
CA LEU A 9 9.33 0.60 12.74
C LEU A 9 8.29 0.28 11.65
N PHE A 10 8.38 -0.87 10.98
CA PHE A 10 7.33 -1.30 10.04
C PHE A 10 6.00 -1.62 10.73
N CYS A 11 6.01 -2.04 11.99
CA CYS A 11 4.81 -2.36 12.76
C CYS A 11 4.17 -1.14 13.44
N VAL A 12 4.99 -0.12 13.78
CA VAL A 12 4.54 1.05 14.56
C VAL A 12 4.79 2.37 13.86
N GLY A 13 5.22 2.33 12.63
CA GLY A 13 5.78 3.48 11.90
C GLY A 13 4.76 4.40 11.25
N THR A 14 3.55 4.51 11.77
CA THR A 14 2.69 5.67 11.52
C THR A 14 2.39 6.27 12.87
N GLY A 15 2.86 7.40 13.11
CA GLY A 15 2.57 8.06 14.36
C GLY A 15 1.85 9.36 14.12
N PRO A 16 1.38 9.95 15.21
CA PRO A 16 0.85 11.30 15.22
C PRO A 16 1.86 12.36 14.75
N PHE A 17 3.08 11.94 14.44
CA PHE A 17 4.22 12.78 14.07
C PHE A 17 4.43 12.90 12.57
N GLU A 18 3.78 12.07 11.76
CA GLU A 18 3.92 12.07 10.31
C GLU A 18 2.89 12.99 9.66
N PHE A 19 3.35 13.83 8.77
CA PHE A 19 2.47 14.59 7.89
C PHE A 19 1.85 13.68 6.83
N ARG A 20 2.61 12.67 6.39
CA ARG A 20 2.20 11.63 5.45
C ARG A 20 2.36 10.26 6.11
N SER A 21 1.29 9.49 6.14
CA SER A 21 1.19 8.21 6.87
C SER A 21 2.19 7.12 6.46
N TRP A 22 3.06 7.38 5.48
CA TRP A 22 4.01 6.40 4.93
C TRP A 22 5.47 6.78 5.07
N THR A 23 5.75 8.02 5.46
CA THR A 23 7.11 8.59 5.44
C THR A 23 8.08 7.76 6.26
N LEU A 24 7.72 7.40 7.50
CA LEU A 24 8.62 6.64 8.38
C LEU A 24 8.86 5.22 7.88
N ARG A 25 7.86 4.57 7.28
CA ARG A 25 8.00 3.24 6.67
C ARG A 25 8.90 3.27 5.44
N MET A 26 8.72 4.25 4.57
CA MET A 26 9.59 4.44 3.43
C MET A 26 11.01 4.81 3.86
N ALA A 27 11.18 5.69 4.86
CA ALA A 27 12.48 5.99 5.43
C ALA A 27 13.15 4.74 6.03
N THR A 28 12.38 3.90 6.73
CA THR A 28 12.88 2.62 7.25
C THR A 28 13.32 1.68 6.13
N LEU A 29 12.54 1.60 5.05
CA LEU A 29 12.88 0.81 3.86
C LEU A 29 14.18 1.32 3.24
N LEU A 30 14.29 2.63 3.02
CA LEU A 30 15.48 3.28 2.46
C LEU A 30 16.72 3.07 3.33
N ALA A 31 16.59 3.18 4.65
CA ALA A 31 17.71 2.98 5.57
C ALA A 31 18.33 1.58 5.49
N GLY A 32 17.53 0.55 5.30
CA GLY A 32 18.01 -0.84 5.21
C GLY A 32 18.34 -1.31 3.80
N MET A 33 17.74 -0.71 2.78
CA MET A 33 17.80 -1.16 1.39
C MET A 33 19.22 -1.29 0.83
N PRO A 34 20.14 -0.31 0.91
CA PRO A 34 21.44 -0.43 0.26
C PRO A 34 22.27 -1.58 0.83
N LEU A 35 22.25 -1.78 2.15
CA LEU A 35 22.92 -2.92 2.78
C LEU A 35 22.27 -4.25 2.38
N GLY A 36 20.95 -4.28 2.32
CA GLY A 36 20.17 -5.44 1.86
C GLY A 36 20.50 -5.82 0.43
N VAL A 37 20.59 -4.86 -0.47
CA VAL A 37 20.96 -5.05 -1.88
C VAL A 37 22.38 -5.61 -2.01
N VAL A 38 23.33 -5.06 -1.27
CA VAL A 38 24.71 -5.60 -1.22
C VAL A 38 24.70 -7.07 -0.81
N LEU A 39 23.90 -7.45 0.18
CA LEU A 39 23.78 -8.85 0.59
C LEU A 39 23.06 -9.71 -0.46
N LEU A 40 21.99 -9.22 -1.06
CA LEU A 40 21.25 -9.89 -2.11
C LEU A 40 22.15 -10.23 -3.30
N VAL A 41 22.91 -9.26 -3.81
CA VAL A 41 23.86 -9.46 -4.91
C VAL A 41 24.94 -10.46 -4.52
N ARG A 42 25.46 -10.42 -3.30
CA ARG A 42 26.45 -11.41 -2.81
C ARG A 42 25.86 -12.82 -2.73
N LEU A 43 24.61 -12.97 -2.31
CA LEU A 43 23.93 -14.27 -2.31
C LEU A 43 23.79 -14.80 -3.73
N ALA A 44 23.38 -13.95 -4.68
CA ALA A 44 23.26 -14.32 -6.09
C ALA A 44 24.61 -14.75 -6.69
N TRP A 45 25.69 -14.03 -6.38
CA TRP A 45 27.06 -14.40 -6.81
C TRP A 45 27.54 -15.73 -6.20
N ARG A 46 27.03 -16.10 -5.04
CA ARG A 46 27.27 -17.44 -4.44
C ARG A 46 26.36 -18.51 -5.04
N ARG A 47 25.68 -18.24 -6.12
CA ARG A 47 24.75 -19.12 -6.83
C ARG A 47 23.56 -19.57 -5.96
N ASP A 48 23.16 -18.72 -5.00
CA ASP A 48 21.92 -18.94 -4.27
C ASP A 48 20.73 -18.77 -5.21
N LYS A 49 20.01 -19.86 -5.46
CA LYS A 49 18.92 -19.88 -6.44
C LYS A 49 17.79 -18.92 -6.09
N VAL A 50 17.51 -18.71 -4.81
CA VAL A 50 16.46 -17.77 -4.34
C VAL A 50 16.88 -16.33 -4.62
N ALA A 51 18.13 -15.98 -4.30
CA ALA A 51 18.66 -14.65 -4.58
C ALA A 51 18.76 -14.38 -6.10
N ILE A 52 19.12 -15.38 -6.90
CA ILE A 52 19.14 -15.25 -8.36
C ILE A 52 17.73 -14.96 -8.89
N ALA A 53 16.70 -15.67 -8.40
CA ALA A 53 15.32 -15.42 -8.82
C ALA A 53 14.86 -14.00 -8.42
N ALA A 54 15.20 -13.51 -7.21
CA ALA A 54 14.90 -12.15 -6.77
C ALA A 54 15.59 -11.11 -7.66
N VAL A 55 16.88 -11.30 -7.98
CA VAL A 55 17.63 -10.40 -8.88
C VAL A 55 17.03 -10.44 -10.29
N GLY A 56 16.65 -11.62 -10.79
CA GLY A 56 15.98 -11.78 -12.09
C GLY A 56 14.66 -11.01 -12.14
N PHE A 57 13.83 -11.11 -11.11
CA PHE A 57 12.59 -10.32 -11.01
C PHE A 57 12.88 -8.81 -11.00
N LEU A 58 13.86 -8.36 -10.21
CA LEU A 58 14.23 -6.94 -10.15
C LEU A 58 14.75 -6.42 -11.50
N ALA A 59 15.60 -7.19 -12.17
CA ALA A 59 16.09 -6.85 -13.51
C ALA A 59 14.93 -6.72 -14.51
N TRP A 60 13.98 -7.66 -14.48
CA TRP A 60 12.77 -7.58 -15.30
C TRP A 60 11.91 -6.36 -14.97
N ALA A 61 11.70 -6.08 -13.68
CA ALA A 61 10.96 -4.91 -13.23
C ALA A 61 11.61 -3.59 -13.69
N VAL A 62 12.95 -3.52 -13.72
CA VAL A 62 13.69 -2.39 -14.29
C VAL A 62 13.43 -2.25 -15.79
N VAL A 63 13.46 -3.35 -16.56
CA VAL A 63 13.13 -3.32 -17.99
C VAL A 63 11.70 -2.82 -18.20
N GLY A 64 10.73 -3.33 -17.44
CA GLY A 64 9.34 -2.88 -17.48
C GLY A 64 9.20 -1.40 -17.12
N ALA A 65 9.94 -0.94 -16.11
CA ALA A 65 9.95 0.46 -15.71
C ALA A 65 10.46 1.39 -16.83
N LEU A 66 11.56 1.03 -17.48
CA LEU A 66 12.11 1.80 -18.61
C LEU A 66 11.16 1.85 -19.81
N ALA A 67 10.36 0.80 -20.02
CA ALA A 67 9.36 0.72 -21.09
C ALA A 67 8.00 1.31 -20.72
N SER A 68 7.82 1.85 -19.52
CA SER A 68 6.49 2.20 -18.98
C SER A 68 5.90 3.54 -19.43
N GLY A 69 6.64 4.36 -20.17
CA GLY A 69 6.24 5.73 -20.54
C GLY A 69 6.43 6.78 -19.43
N ALA A 70 6.55 6.37 -18.15
CA ALA A 70 6.93 7.23 -17.03
C ALA A 70 7.92 6.47 -16.12
N PRO A 71 9.19 6.32 -16.53
CA PRO A 71 10.18 5.51 -15.83
C PRO A 71 10.36 5.91 -14.36
N TRP A 72 10.46 7.19 -14.07
CA TRP A 72 10.64 7.69 -12.70
C TRP A 72 9.52 7.25 -11.78
N ARG A 73 8.30 7.23 -12.30
CA ARG A 73 7.13 6.75 -11.56
C ARG A 73 7.25 5.25 -11.21
N SER A 74 7.67 4.46 -12.18
CA SER A 74 7.89 3.03 -11.96
C SER A 74 9.07 2.76 -11.01
N PHE A 75 10.10 3.59 -11.03
CA PHE A 75 11.23 3.44 -10.11
C PHE A 75 10.90 3.87 -8.68
N LEU A 76 10.33 5.04 -8.48
CA LEU A 76 10.13 5.63 -7.16
C LEU A 76 8.77 5.29 -6.55
N GLY A 77 7.76 5.06 -7.37
CA GLY A 77 6.38 4.85 -6.93
C GLY A 77 5.64 6.16 -6.69
N GLN A 78 4.45 6.03 -6.12
CA GLN A 78 3.66 7.17 -5.66
C GLN A 78 4.02 7.54 -4.23
N VAL A 79 4.01 8.82 -3.95
CA VAL A 79 4.32 9.35 -2.62
C VAL A 79 3.26 8.93 -1.59
N ASP A 80 2.07 8.55 -2.02
CA ASP A 80 0.99 8.01 -1.19
C ASP A 80 1.29 6.63 -0.58
N GLY A 81 2.43 6.01 -0.93
CA GLY A 81 2.92 4.76 -0.34
C GLY A 81 2.13 3.50 -0.70
N ASN A 82 1.04 3.62 -1.45
CA ASN A 82 0.19 2.49 -1.82
C ASN A 82 0.64 1.81 -3.12
N SER A 83 1.39 2.51 -3.96
CA SER A 83 1.85 1.95 -5.22
C SER A 83 3.17 1.22 -5.08
N GLN A 84 3.19 -0.02 -5.54
CA GLN A 84 4.38 -0.83 -5.61
C GLN A 84 5.33 -0.28 -6.68
N SER A 85 6.61 -0.17 -6.34
CA SER A 85 7.65 0.37 -7.24
C SER A 85 8.88 -0.52 -7.24
N VAL A 86 9.78 -0.29 -8.18
CA VAL A 86 11.10 -0.96 -8.20
C VAL A 86 11.84 -0.73 -6.88
N LEU A 87 11.80 0.50 -6.35
CA LEU A 87 12.43 0.87 -5.09
C LEU A 87 11.86 0.07 -3.90
N ILE A 88 10.54 -0.10 -3.84
CA ILE A 88 9.88 -0.89 -2.79
C ILE A 88 10.31 -2.35 -2.87
N PHE A 89 10.29 -2.97 -4.05
CA PHE A 89 10.72 -4.36 -4.20
C PHE A 89 12.22 -4.55 -3.95
N LEU A 90 13.05 -3.57 -4.31
CA LEU A 90 14.47 -3.57 -3.95
C LEU A 90 14.65 -3.60 -2.44
N GLY A 91 13.90 -2.78 -1.70
CA GLY A 91 13.90 -2.76 -0.25
C GLY A 91 13.38 -4.05 0.35
N VAL A 92 12.24 -4.58 -0.15
CA VAL A 92 11.62 -5.83 0.32
C VAL A 92 12.56 -7.02 0.17
N PHE A 93 13.17 -7.21 -1.00
CA PHE A 93 14.17 -8.26 -1.20
C PHE A 93 15.47 -7.99 -0.44
N GLY A 94 15.83 -6.72 -0.24
CA GLY A 94 16.91 -6.32 0.64
C GLY A 94 16.67 -6.76 2.08
N PHE A 95 15.49 -6.51 2.64
CA PHE A 95 15.13 -6.97 3.99
C PHE A 95 15.02 -8.49 4.11
N TRP A 96 14.53 -9.17 3.07
CA TRP A 96 14.61 -10.63 3.01
C TRP A 96 16.06 -11.12 3.10
N ALA A 97 16.98 -10.53 2.34
CA ALA A 97 18.41 -10.90 2.37
C ALA A 97 19.07 -10.58 3.71
N LEU A 98 18.74 -9.44 4.33
CA LEU A 98 19.19 -9.06 5.66
C LEU A 98 18.72 -10.07 6.71
N ALA A 99 17.43 -10.42 6.73
CA ALA A 99 16.85 -11.36 7.67
C ALA A 99 17.42 -12.77 7.52
N ARG A 100 17.67 -13.20 6.28
CA ARG A 100 18.33 -14.48 5.98
C ARG A 100 19.75 -14.58 6.50
N ASN A 101 20.46 -13.47 6.66
CA ASN A 101 21.83 -13.42 7.17
C ASN A 101 21.92 -13.20 8.69
N LEU A 102 20.81 -13.22 9.41
CA LEU A 102 20.81 -13.11 10.86
C LEU A 102 21.47 -14.32 11.52
N SER A 103 22.11 -14.09 12.67
CA SER A 103 22.54 -15.16 13.59
C SER A 103 21.32 -15.91 14.15
N ASP A 104 21.54 -17.11 14.72
CA ASP A 104 20.45 -17.87 15.32
C ASP A 104 19.74 -17.09 16.43
N ARG A 105 20.49 -16.36 17.26
CA ARG A 105 19.91 -15.44 18.24
C ARG A 105 19.08 -14.34 17.61
N GLY A 106 19.56 -13.75 16.50
CA GLY A 106 18.81 -12.72 15.77
C GLY A 106 17.51 -13.26 15.18
N ARG A 107 17.53 -14.46 14.60
CA ARG A 107 16.34 -15.14 14.06
C ARG A 107 15.33 -15.47 15.14
N ALA A 108 15.79 -15.99 16.27
CA ALA A 108 14.92 -16.30 17.41
C ALA A 108 14.21 -15.05 17.97
N LEU A 109 14.77 -13.87 17.77
CA LEU A 109 14.18 -12.59 18.22
C LEU A 109 13.19 -12.00 17.23
N ILE A 110 13.16 -12.42 15.95
CA ILE A 110 12.28 -11.81 14.92
C ILE A 110 10.81 -11.92 15.33
N GLY A 111 10.34 -13.11 15.64
CA GLY A 111 8.94 -13.34 16.05
C GLY A 111 8.55 -12.52 17.28
N PRO A 112 9.28 -12.65 18.41
CA PRO A 112 9.00 -11.87 19.63
C PRO A 112 9.00 -10.35 19.40
N VAL A 113 9.94 -9.82 18.61
CA VAL A 113 10.05 -8.38 18.34
C VAL A 113 8.86 -7.88 17.50
N ILE A 114 8.51 -8.58 16.41
CA ILE A 114 7.37 -8.20 15.56
C ILE A 114 6.08 -8.31 16.37
N VAL A 115 5.86 -9.40 17.09
CA VAL A 115 4.66 -9.62 17.90
C VAL A 115 4.56 -8.58 19.02
N GLY A 116 5.66 -8.24 19.68
CA GLY A 116 5.69 -7.16 20.69
C GLY A 116 5.28 -5.81 20.09
N ALA A 117 5.84 -5.44 18.94
CA ALA A 117 5.51 -4.18 18.26
C ALA A 117 4.05 -4.14 17.77
N LEU A 118 3.58 -5.23 17.16
CA LEU A 118 2.16 -5.37 16.76
C LEU A 118 1.23 -5.39 17.98
N GLY A 119 1.71 -5.88 19.13
CA GLY A 119 0.98 -5.82 20.39
C GLY A 119 0.69 -4.37 20.82
N VAL A 120 1.67 -3.48 20.70
CA VAL A 120 1.48 -2.04 20.96
C VAL A 120 0.45 -1.45 19.98
N SER A 121 0.58 -1.73 18.69
CA SER A 121 -0.38 -1.26 17.69
C SER A 121 -1.79 -1.81 17.93
N THR A 122 -1.91 -3.08 18.36
CA THR A 122 -3.20 -3.69 18.70
C THR A 122 -3.82 -3.03 19.94
N LEU A 123 -3.03 -2.74 20.97
CA LEU A 123 -3.51 -2.04 22.16
C LEU A 123 -4.07 -0.66 21.79
N ILE A 124 -3.36 0.08 20.93
CA ILE A 124 -3.86 1.36 20.41
C ILE A 124 -5.17 1.16 19.64
N GLY A 125 -5.26 0.13 18.79
CA GLY A 125 -6.50 -0.22 18.08
C GLY A 125 -7.67 -0.53 19.02
N VAL A 126 -7.43 -1.22 20.14
CA VAL A 126 -8.43 -1.44 21.18
C VAL A 126 -8.86 -0.12 21.82
N LEU A 127 -7.91 0.74 22.18
CA LEU A 127 -8.20 2.06 22.78
C LEU A 127 -8.96 2.97 21.81
N GLN A 128 -8.69 2.92 20.50
CA GLN A 128 -9.45 3.64 19.48
C GLN A 128 -10.94 3.32 19.53
N VAL A 129 -11.30 2.06 19.74
CA VAL A 129 -12.70 1.61 19.81
C VAL A 129 -13.31 1.88 21.19
N VAL A 130 -12.57 1.58 22.28
CA VAL A 130 -13.08 1.73 23.65
C VAL A 130 -13.31 3.20 24.02
N LEU A 131 -12.41 4.08 23.58
CA LEU A 131 -12.49 5.52 23.84
C LEU A 131 -13.21 6.29 22.73
N ASP A 132 -13.70 5.58 21.71
CA ASP A 132 -14.42 6.13 20.56
C ASP A 132 -13.72 7.33 19.91
N ILE A 133 -12.43 7.17 19.61
CA ILE A 133 -11.56 8.26 19.13
C ILE A 133 -11.85 8.54 17.65
N HIS A 134 -12.53 9.66 17.36
CA HIS A 134 -12.94 10.08 16.00
C HIS A 134 -12.06 11.17 15.40
N GLY A 135 -11.20 11.80 16.16
CA GLY A 135 -10.38 12.93 15.71
C GLY A 135 -8.91 12.79 16.05
N GLY A 136 -8.08 13.55 15.32
CA GLY A 136 -6.65 13.58 15.53
C GLY A 136 -5.91 12.37 14.93
N PRO A 137 -4.60 12.28 15.16
CA PRO A 137 -3.71 11.32 14.50
C PRO A 137 -3.93 9.86 14.95
N LEU A 138 -4.66 9.63 16.02
CA LEU A 138 -5.02 8.29 16.52
C LEU A 138 -6.49 7.95 16.27
N ALA A 139 -7.19 8.68 15.42
CA ALA A 139 -8.59 8.43 15.13
C ALA A 139 -8.84 7.05 14.52
N SER A 140 -9.95 6.43 14.93
CA SER A 140 -10.49 5.27 14.22
C SER A 140 -11.03 5.68 12.85
N VAL A 141 -11.05 4.77 11.89
CA VAL A 141 -11.64 5.03 10.58
C VAL A 141 -13.01 4.37 10.50
N GLY A 142 -14.08 5.18 10.61
CA GLY A 142 -15.45 4.68 10.61
C GLY A 142 -15.72 3.69 11.74
N GLY A 143 -15.25 3.98 12.97
CA GLY A 143 -15.38 3.13 14.15
C GLY A 143 -14.54 1.83 14.11
N ARG A 144 -13.68 1.66 13.11
CA ARG A 144 -12.82 0.49 12.96
C ARG A 144 -11.44 0.75 13.52
N ALA A 145 -10.91 -0.22 14.29
CA ALA A 145 -9.53 -0.16 14.75
C ALA A 145 -8.57 -0.16 13.56
N ASN A 146 -7.65 0.77 13.54
CA ASN A 146 -6.58 0.87 12.57
C ASN A 146 -5.18 0.87 13.21
N GLY A 147 -5.12 0.83 14.54
CA GLY A 147 -3.86 0.83 15.30
C GLY A 147 -3.00 2.03 14.93
N LEU A 148 -1.76 1.74 14.53
CA LEU A 148 -0.79 2.72 14.02
C LEU A 148 -0.63 2.65 12.48
N GLU A 149 -1.55 2.00 11.76
CA GLU A 149 -1.46 1.81 10.31
C GLU A 149 -2.26 2.86 9.50
N GLY A 150 -3.12 3.65 10.17
CA GLY A 150 -3.99 4.62 9.51
C GLY A 150 -5.11 4.01 8.65
N ASN A 151 -5.10 2.68 8.44
CA ASN A 151 -6.11 1.94 7.69
C ASN A 151 -6.34 0.57 8.34
N ALA A 152 -7.60 0.22 8.58
CA ALA A 152 -8.00 -1.00 9.25
C ALA A 152 -7.57 -2.30 8.51
N ALA A 153 -7.53 -2.27 7.17
CA ALA A 153 -7.09 -3.41 6.38
C ALA A 153 -5.56 -3.61 6.46
N TYR A 154 -4.81 -2.52 6.45
CA TYR A 154 -3.34 -2.55 6.56
C TYR A 154 -2.89 -2.95 7.97
N PHE A 155 -3.64 -2.52 8.99
CA PHE A 155 -3.45 -2.93 10.37
C PHE A 155 -3.67 -4.44 10.58
N SER A 156 -4.74 -4.99 10.03
CA SER A 156 -5.11 -6.39 10.26
C SER A 156 -4.21 -7.40 9.54
N ALA A 157 -3.61 -7.06 8.41
CA ALA A 157 -2.79 -7.99 7.64
C ALA A 157 -1.54 -8.49 8.40
N PRO A 158 -0.70 -7.63 9.02
CA PRO A 158 0.41 -8.09 9.87
C PRO A 158 -0.05 -8.88 11.10
N LEU A 159 -1.23 -8.54 11.66
CA LEU A 159 -1.78 -9.28 12.82
C LEU A 159 -2.07 -10.74 12.48
N CYS A 160 -2.42 -11.08 11.23
CA CYS A 160 -2.55 -12.47 10.82
C CYS A 160 -1.23 -13.25 10.96
N GLY A 161 -0.10 -12.60 10.65
CA GLY A 161 1.22 -13.15 10.90
C GLY A 161 1.51 -13.35 12.39
N ALA A 162 1.11 -12.39 13.23
CA ALA A 162 1.23 -12.50 14.68
C ALA A 162 0.38 -13.66 15.25
N VAL A 163 -0.87 -13.80 14.79
CA VAL A 163 -1.73 -14.96 15.15
C VAL A 163 -1.05 -16.25 14.76
N ALA A 164 -0.57 -16.37 13.52
CA ALA A 164 0.07 -17.59 13.02
C ALA A 164 1.32 -17.95 13.84
N TRP A 165 2.17 -16.97 14.17
CA TRP A 165 3.36 -17.20 14.99
C TRP A 165 2.99 -17.59 16.42
N CYS A 166 2.08 -16.88 17.09
CA CYS A 166 1.60 -17.22 18.44
C CYS A 166 0.98 -18.61 18.50
N ALA A 167 0.20 -18.98 17.48
CA ALA A 167 -0.41 -20.30 17.35
C ALA A 167 0.65 -21.41 17.26
N THR A 168 1.71 -21.22 16.45
CA THR A 168 2.79 -22.19 16.33
C THR A 168 3.60 -22.33 17.63
N ILE A 169 3.81 -21.23 18.37
CA ILE A 169 4.43 -21.28 19.70
C ILE A 169 3.54 -22.06 20.66
N SER A 170 2.24 -21.81 20.68
CA SER A 170 1.30 -22.57 21.54
C SER A 170 1.30 -24.06 21.23
N GLU A 171 1.42 -24.46 19.96
CA GLU A 171 1.48 -25.86 19.55
C GLU A 171 2.79 -26.56 19.91
N SER A 172 3.93 -25.90 19.64
CA SER A 172 5.26 -26.49 19.72
C SER A 172 5.88 -26.41 21.13
N ALA A 173 5.43 -25.48 21.97
CA ALA A 173 6.04 -25.26 23.28
C ALA A 173 5.84 -26.48 24.23
N THR A 174 6.92 -26.88 24.87
CA THR A 174 6.93 -27.89 25.93
C THR A 174 6.49 -27.30 27.26
N VAL A 175 6.84 -26.05 27.54
CA VAL A 175 6.55 -25.33 28.78
C VAL A 175 5.14 -24.77 28.76
N ALA A 176 4.37 -25.02 29.82
CA ALA A 176 2.97 -24.59 29.94
C ALA A 176 2.81 -23.06 29.82
N ARG A 177 3.73 -22.29 30.44
CA ARG A 177 3.73 -20.82 30.37
C ARG A 177 3.83 -20.31 28.92
N SER A 178 4.73 -20.88 28.13
CA SER A 178 4.89 -20.48 26.72
C SER A 178 3.65 -20.82 25.90
N ARG A 179 2.98 -21.96 26.16
CA ARG A 179 1.71 -22.32 25.55
C ARG A 179 0.61 -21.32 25.87
N LEU A 180 0.46 -20.96 27.14
CA LEU A 180 -0.52 -19.98 27.58
C LEU A 180 -0.28 -18.59 26.98
N LEU A 181 0.98 -18.15 26.93
CA LEU A 181 1.35 -16.90 26.27
C LEU A 181 1.02 -16.92 24.76
N GLY A 182 1.27 -18.05 24.10
CA GLY A 182 0.87 -18.23 22.70
C GLY A 182 -0.65 -18.13 22.50
N LEU A 183 -1.46 -18.82 23.35
CA LEU A 183 -2.93 -18.73 23.29
C LEU A 183 -3.42 -17.30 23.59
N ALA A 184 -2.88 -16.66 24.62
CA ALA A 184 -3.21 -15.26 24.95
C ALA A 184 -2.91 -14.31 23.78
N GLY A 185 -1.76 -14.52 23.10
CA GLY A 185 -1.42 -13.78 21.88
C GLY A 185 -2.44 -14.02 20.73
N VAL A 186 -2.88 -15.27 20.54
CA VAL A 186 -3.93 -15.58 19.54
C VAL A 186 -5.22 -14.84 19.86
N VAL A 187 -5.70 -14.87 21.11
CA VAL A 187 -6.90 -14.13 21.54
C VAL A 187 -6.74 -12.63 21.27
N PHE A 188 -5.61 -12.06 21.70
CA PHE A 188 -5.38 -10.63 21.63
C PHE A 188 -5.28 -10.09 20.18
N PHE A 189 -4.56 -10.80 19.31
CA PHE A 189 -4.45 -10.37 17.91
C PHE A 189 -5.72 -10.67 17.11
N ALA A 190 -6.42 -11.77 17.41
CA ALA A 190 -7.72 -12.04 16.81
C ALA A 190 -8.78 -11.00 17.22
N LEU A 191 -8.74 -10.51 18.47
CA LEU A 191 -9.52 -9.35 18.92
C LEU A 191 -9.22 -8.12 18.05
N GLY A 192 -7.94 -7.77 17.86
CA GLY A 192 -7.54 -6.63 17.01
C GLY A 192 -8.04 -6.77 15.56
N ILE A 193 -7.96 -7.97 14.99
CA ILE A 193 -8.48 -8.27 13.65
C ILE A 193 -10.00 -8.11 13.61
N GLY A 194 -10.73 -8.62 14.60
CA GLY A 194 -12.17 -8.45 14.69
C GLY A 194 -12.58 -6.98 14.80
N LEU A 195 -11.89 -6.18 15.63
CA LEU A 195 -12.14 -4.74 15.78
C LEU A 195 -11.81 -3.95 14.49
N SER A 196 -10.89 -4.45 13.66
CA SER A 196 -10.63 -3.86 12.34
C SER A 196 -11.77 -4.05 11.34
N GLY A 197 -12.67 -5.02 11.57
CA GLY A 197 -13.75 -5.38 10.67
C GLY A 197 -13.28 -5.90 9.30
N THR A 198 -12.04 -6.41 9.19
CA THR A 198 -11.44 -6.82 7.91
C THR A 198 -11.71 -8.30 7.63
N ARG A 199 -12.64 -8.56 6.71
CA ARG A 199 -13.12 -9.92 6.36
C ARG A 199 -12.03 -10.87 5.88
N VAL A 200 -11.13 -10.41 5.01
CA VAL A 200 -10.04 -11.23 4.47
C VAL A 200 -9.07 -11.70 5.56
N SER A 201 -8.85 -10.91 6.60
CA SER A 201 -8.00 -11.30 7.72
C SER A 201 -8.64 -12.40 8.57
N ILE A 202 -9.97 -12.42 8.69
CA ILE A 202 -10.69 -13.53 9.33
C ILE A 202 -10.53 -14.81 8.51
N ILE A 203 -10.64 -14.72 7.18
CA ILE A 203 -10.37 -15.86 6.27
C ILE A 203 -8.92 -16.33 6.42
N ALA A 204 -7.96 -15.42 6.50
CA ALA A 204 -6.55 -15.75 6.69
C ALA A 204 -6.31 -16.53 8.00
N ILE A 205 -6.92 -16.11 9.10
CA ILE A 205 -6.87 -16.85 10.38
C ILE A 205 -7.51 -18.23 10.23
N ALA A 206 -8.66 -18.34 9.60
CA ALA A 206 -9.33 -19.62 9.38
C ALA A 206 -8.45 -20.59 8.59
N VAL A 207 -7.76 -20.11 7.54
CA VAL A 207 -6.79 -20.91 6.77
C VAL A 207 -5.61 -21.34 7.65
N VAL A 208 -5.04 -20.43 8.45
CA VAL A 208 -3.94 -20.75 9.39
C VAL A 208 -4.37 -21.86 10.36
N ILE A 209 -5.54 -21.73 10.96
CA ILE A 209 -6.08 -22.72 11.89
C ILE A 209 -6.30 -24.06 11.18
N ALA A 210 -6.88 -24.06 9.98
CA ALA A 210 -7.07 -25.27 9.19
C ALA A 210 -5.75 -25.99 8.89
N VAL A 211 -4.70 -25.24 8.50
CA VAL A 211 -3.36 -25.79 8.27
C VAL A 211 -2.78 -26.41 9.55
N LEU A 212 -2.92 -25.75 10.69
CA LEU A 212 -2.46 -26.27 11.98
C LEU A 212 -3.22 -27.52 12.40
N CYS A 213 -4.56 -27.52 12.29
CA CYS A 213 -5.41 -28.67 12.61
C CYS A 213 -5.08 -29.87 11.71
N PHE A 214 -4.88 -29.63 10.41
CA PHE A 214 -4.54 -30.69 9.46
C PHE A 214 -3.16 -31.29 9.75
N ARG A 215 -2.18 -30.43 10.11
CA ARG A 215 -0.79 -30.85 10.38
C ARG A 215 -0.67 -31.59 11.72
N ALA A 216 -1.22 -31.00 12.78
CA ALA A 216 -0.99 -31.48 14.15
C ALA A 216 -1.97 -32.58 14.57
N ARG A 217 -3.20 -32.56 14.10
CA ARG A 217 -4.28 -33.53 14.40
C ARG A 217 -4.42 -33.83 15.91
N ASN A 218 -4.27 -32.78 16.73
CA ASN A 218 -4.27 -32.90 18.18
C ASN A 218 -5.19 -31.87 18.85
N LEU A 219 -5.49 -32.06 20.15
CA LEU A 219 -6.30 -31.13 20.94
C LEU A 219 -5.69 -29.73 21.10
N ARG A 220 -4.40 -29.54 20.84
CA ARG A 220 -3.75 -28.22 20.96
C ARG A 220 -4.20 -27.29 19.84
N SER A 221 -4.31 -27.80 18.60
CA SER A 221 -4.82 -27.01 17.47
C SER A 221 -6.28 -26.60 17.67
N LEU A 222 -7.11 -27.43 18.30
CA LEU A 222 -8.48 -27.06 18.68
C LEU A 222 -8.51 -25.95 19.74
N ARG A 223 -7.57 -25.93 20.70
CA ARG A 223 -7.43 -24.81 21.64
C ARG A 223 -7.05 -23.52 20.96
N VAL A 224 -6.17 -23.56 19.94
CA VAL A 224 -5.83 -22.39 19.11
C VAL A 224 -7.07 -21.88 18.38
N ALA A 225 -7.88 -22.78 17.79
CA ALA A 225 -9.15 -22.41 17.17
C ALA A 225 -10.11 -21.75 18.16
N GLY A 226 -10.27 -22.34 19.34
CA GLY A 226 -11.08 -21.76 20.42
C GLY A 226 -10.59 -20.38 20.85
N ALA A 227 -9.28 -20.20 21.00
CA ALA A 227 -8.68 -18.90 21.33
C ALA A 227 -8.96 -17.83 20.27
N ALA A 228 -8.86 -18.19 18.98
CA ALA A 228 -9.20 -17.27 17.88
C ALA A 228 -10.69 -16.90 17.90
N ILE A 229 -11.58 -17.86 18.12
CA ILE A 229 -13.02 -17.62 18.24
C ILE A 229 -13.32 -16.69 19.42
N VAL A 230 -12.68 -16.91 20.58
CA VAL A 230 -12.81 -16.03 21.75
C VAL A 230 -12.39 -14.61 21.42
N GLY A 231 -11.23 -14.43 20.76
CA GLY A 231 -10.77 -13.10 20.37
C GLY A 231 -11.71 -12.38 19.40
N LEU A 232 -12.16 -13.08 18.34
CA LEU A 232 -13.12 -12.55 17.38
C LEU A 232 -14.48 -12.27 18.02
N GLY A 233 -14.99 -13.18 18.87
CA GLY A 233 -16.23 -12.99 19.60
C GLY A 233 -16.19 -11.81 20.57
N SER A 234 -15.07 -11.64 21.29
CA SER A 234 -14.85 -10.50 22.17
C SER A 234 -14.87 -9.17 21.41
N SER A 235 -14.40 -9.15 20.14
CA SER A 235 -14.46 -7.93 19.31
C SER A 235 -15.90 -7.50 19.03
N LEU A 236 -16.80 -8.44 18.78
CA LEU A 236 -18.22 -8.15 18.57
C LEU A 236 -18.87 -7.57 19.82
N VAL A 237 -18.57 -8.16 20.99
CA VAL A 237 -19.06 -7.63 22.28
C VAL A 237 -18.54 -6.22 22.52
N MET A 238 -17.25 -5.97 22.29
CA MET A 238 -16.68 -4.63 22.46
C MET A 238 -17.31 -3.61 21.51
N GLN A 239 -17.50 -3.94 20.24
CA GLN A 239 -18.20 -3.07 19.29
C GLN A 239 -19.63 -2.77 19.72
N GLN A 240 -20.32 -3.76 20.29
CA GLN A 240 -21.67 -3.57 20.86
C GLN A 240 -21.68 -2.60 22.05
N LEU A 241 -20.70 -2.69 22.93
CA LEU A 241 -20.64 -1.91 24.16
C LEU A 241 -20.17 -0.47 23.94
N PHE A 242 -19.23 -0.25 23.04
CA PHE A 242 -18.51 1.02 22.92
C PHE A 242 -18.84 1.85 21.67
N LEU A 243 -19.40 1.26 20.61
CA LEU A 243 -19.75 2.00 19.39
C LEU A 243 -21.26 2.31 19.35
N SER A 244 -21.60 3.51 18.88
CA SER A 244 -22.99 3.89 18.59
C SER A 244 -23.59 3.02 17.48
N SER A 245 -24.92 2.89 17.44
CA SER A 245 -25.61 2.08 16.43
C SER A 245 -25.31 2.54 14.99
N ALA A 246 -25.20 3.84 14.76
CA ALA A 246 -24.90 4.43 13.46
C ALA A 246 -23.47 4.07 12.97
N ILE A 247 -22.51 3.96 13.89
CA ILE A 247 -21.11 3.62 13.56
C ILE A 247 -20.94 2.11 13.43
N ARG A 248 -21.66 1.31 14.24
CA ARG A 248 -21.57 -0.15 14.22
C ARG A 248 -21.88 -0.77 12.87
N SER A 249 -22.89 -0.27 12.16
CA SER A 249 -23.29 -0.80 10.85
C SER A 249 -22.14 -0.75 9.83
N GLY A 250 -21.25 0.23 9.93
CA GLY A 250 -20.06 0.33 9.10
C GLY A 250 -18.81 -0.39 9.64
N ALA A 251 -18.75 -0.62 10.96
CA ALA A 251 -17.58 -1.18 11.64
C ALA A 251 -17.63 -2.71 11.78
N SER A 252 -18.82 -3.29 12.01
CA SER A 252 -18.99 -4.71 12.28
C SER A 252 -18.60 -5.58 11.09
N SER A 253 -17.72 -6.55 11.32
CA SER A 253 -17.36 -7.54 10.29
C SER A 253 -18.55 -8.39 9.87
N VAL A 254 -19.49 -8.69 10.77
CA VAL A 254 -20.68 -9.51 10.49
C VAL A 254 -21.62 -8.79 9.54
N GLU A 255 -21.95 -7.53 9.81
CA GLU A 255 -22.81 -6.72 8.92
C GLU A 255 -22.15 -6.50 7.55
N ARG A 256 -20.84 -6.34 7.53
CA ARG A 256 -20.09 -6.22 6.28
C ARG A 256 -20.02 -7.53 5.48
N PHE A 257 -20.15 -8.71 6.10
CA PHE A 257 -20.29 -9.97 5.36
C PHE A 257 -21.64 -10.05 4.62
N SER A 258 -22.69 -9.44 5.16
CA SER A 258 -24.01 -9.38 4.51
C SER A 258 -24.09 -8.28 3.44
N SER A 259 -23.25 -7.24 3.51
CA SER A 259 -23.22 -6.17 2.50
C SER A 259 -22.41 -6.57 1.27
N VAL A 260 -22.98 -6.38 0.08
CA VAL A 260 -22.41 -6.79 -1.23
C VAL A 260 -21.24 -5.87 -1.65
N GLY A 261 -20.22 -5.71 -0.80
CA GLY A 261 -19.03 -4.90 -1.12
C GLY A 261 -18.02 -5.54 -2.09
N THR A 262 -18.33 -6.73 -2.66
CA THR A 262 -17.41 -7.44 -3.58
C THR A 262 -17.54 -7.01 -5.02
N GLU A 263 -18.67 -6.43 -5.42
CA GLU A 263 -18.96 -6.12 -6.83
C GLU A 263 -17.97 -5.14 -7.44
N GLY A 264 -17.59 -4.07 -6.73
CA GLY A 264 -16.58 -3.13 -7.23
C GLY A 264 -15.22 -3.79 -7.47
N ARG A 265 -14.83 -4.76 -6.64
CA ARG A 265 -13.55 -5.48 -6.81
C ARG A 265 -13.56 -6.37 -8.06
N ILE A 266 -14.66 -7.04 -8.34
CA ILE A 266 -14.79 -7.87 -9.54
C ILE A 266 -14.62 -7.01 -10.80
N GLU A 267 -15.22 -5.83 -10.83
CA GLU A 267 -15.07 -4.92 -11.97
C GLU A 267 -13.62 -4.40 -12.10
N VAL A 268 -12.98 -4.06 -10.98
CA VAL A 268 -11.56 -3.66 -10.99
C VAL A 268 -10.65 -4.83 -11.42
N TRP A 269 -10.97 -6.07 -11.03
CA TRP A 269 -10.23 -7.25 -11.52
C TRP A 269 -10.42 -7.48 -13.00
N LYS A 270 -11.64 -7.28 -13.53
CA LYS A 270 -11.90 -7.34 -14.98
C LYS A 270 -11.11 -6.27 -15.72
N ALA A 271 -11.12 -5.02 -15.21
CA ALA A 271 -10.29 -3.94 -15.75
C ALA A 271 -8.79 -4.30 -15.72
N GLY A 272 -8.32 -4.85 -14.59
CA GLY A 272 -6.94 -5.32 -14.46
C GLY A 272 -6.58 -6.43 -15.46
N LEU A 273 -7.44 -7.43 -15.64
CA LEU A 273 -7.21 -8.49 -16.63
C LEU A 273 -7.25 -7.97 -18.06
N SER A 274 -8.06 -6.96 -18.35
CA SER A 274 -8.06 -6.29 -19.66
C SER A 274 -6.77 -5.50 -19.87
N ALA A 275 -6.35 -4.72 -18.87
CA ALA A 275 -5.07 -4.01 -18.90
C ALA A 275 -3.86 -4.95 -19.07
N PHE A 276 -3.90 -6.15 -18.47
CA PHE A 276 -2.89 -7.18 -18.68
C PHE A 276 -2.87 -7.66 -20.14
N ARG A 277 -4.02 -7.83 -20.78
CA ARG A 277 -4.09 -8.26 -22.20
C ARG A 277 -3.46 -7.25 -23.15
N ASP A 278 -3.49 -5.96 -22.83
CA ASP A 278 -2.86 -4.92 -23.64
C ASP A 278 -1.33 -5.02 -23.60
N ARG A 279 -0.75 -5.40 -22.44
CA ARG A 279 0.70 -5.51 -22.26
C ARG A 279 1.10 -6.81 -21.53
N PRO A 280 0.88 -7.99 -22.13
CA PRO A 280 0.95 -9.27 -21.41
C PRO A 280 2.37 -9.69 -21.01
N ILE A 281 3.41 -9.23 -21.71
CA ILE A 281 4.80 -9.64 -21.49
C ILE A 281 5.47 -8.75 -20.44
N LEU A 282 5.53 -7.44 -20.68
CA LEU A 282 6.25 -6.47 -19.86
C LEU A 282 5.38 -5.86 -18.76
N GLY A 283 4.06 -5.86 -18.93
CA GLY A 283 3.13 -5.10 -18.11
C GLY A 283 3.20 -3.59 -18.37
N TRP A 284 2.55 -2.84 -17.52
CA TRP A 284 2.50 -1.36 -17.56
C TRP A 284 3.66 -0.71 -16.80
N GLY A 285 4.40 -1.47 -16.01
CA GLY A 285 5.42 -1.03 -15.06
C GLY A 285 4.89 -1.02 -13.62
N LEU A 286 5.78 -1.33 -12.68
CA LEU A 286 5.48 -1.15 -11.25
C LEU A 286 5.10 0.31 -10.98
N GLY A 287 4.13 0.54 -10.10
CA GLY A 287 3.61 1.90 -9.83
C GLY A 287 2.71 2.49 -10.92
N ARG A 288 2.47 1.76 -12.03
CA ARG A 288 1.69 2.23 -13.19
C ARG A 288 0.39 1.44 -13.41
N VAL A 289 0.00 0.60 -12.46
CA VAL A 289 -1.21 -0.23 -12.58
C VAL A 289 -2.45 0.62 -12.77
N ARG A 290 -2.57 1.73 -12.03
CA ARG A 290 -3.64 2.71 -12.18
C ARG A 290 -3.81 3.16 -13.62
N THR A 291 -2.73 3.56 -14.29
CA THR A 291 -2.75 3.99 -15.69
C THR A 291 -3.36 2.91 -16.60
N GLY A 292 -2.94 1.64 -16.41
CA GLY A 292 -3.48 0.53 -17.21
C GLY A 292 -4.97 0.30 -16.97
N ILE A 293 -5.42 0.25 -15.72
CA ILE A 293 -6.81 -0.09 -15.39
C ILE A 293 -7.82 1.01 -15.73
N GLN A 294 -7.43 2.29 -15.69
CA GLN A 294 -8.31 3.42 -15.97
C GLN A 294 -8.95 3.36 -17.35
N HIS A 295 -8.22 2.86 -18.36
CA HIS A 295 -8.74 2.72 -19.72
C HIS A 295 -9.90 1.72 -19.84
N HIS A 296 -10.04 0.82 -18.86
CA HIS A 296 -10.99 -0.29 -18.89
C HIS A 296 -12.16 -0.12 -17.92
N PHE A 297 -12.31 1.05 -17.28
CA PHE A 297 -13.47 1.31 -16.43
C PHE A 297 -14.73 1.48 -17.27
N THR A 298 -15.74 0.65 -17.00
CA THR A 298 -17.03 0.71 -17.70
C THR A 298 -17.86 1.90 -17.18
N PRO A 299 -18.81 2.43 -18.01
CA PRO A 299 -19.72 3.49 -17.55
C PRO A 299 -20.50 3.10 -16.29
N GLU A 300 -20.89 1.84 -16.17
CA GLU A 300 -21.61 1.34 -15.00
C GLU A 300 -20.74 1.36 -13.74
N PHE A 301 -19.47 0.94 -13.85
CA PHE A 301 -18.52 1.03 -12.76
C PHE A 301 -18.30 2.48 -12.32
N VAL A 302 -18.09 3.38 -13.29
CA VAL A 302 -17.88 4.81 -13.02
C VAL A 302 -19.09 5.40 -12.31
N ARG A 303 -20.29 5.18 -12.84
CA ARG A 303 -21.54 5.67 -12.22
C ARG A 303 -21.74 5.18 -10.79
N ARG A 304 -21.33 3.94 -10.49
CA ARG A 304 -21.52 3.34 -9.18
C ARG A 304 -20.48 3.74 -8.15
N PHE A 305 -19.23 3.95 -8.55
CA PHE A 305 -18.09 4.06 -7.64
C PHE A 305 -17.26 5.33 -7.78
N GLN A 306 -17.52 6.17 -8.76
CA GLN A 306 -16.70 7.35 -9.07
C GLN A 306 -17.56 8.61 -9.26
N THR A 307 -18.56 8.81 -8.41
CA THR A 307 -19.47 9.95 -8.52
C THR A 307 -18.82 11.31 -8.28
N ASP A 308 -17.73 11.37 -7.52
CA ASP A 308 -17.06 12.62 -7.15
C ASP A 308 -15.53 12.44 -7.22
N ASP A 309 -14.95 12.62 -8.42
CA ASP A 309 -13.50 12.80 -8.59
C ASP A 309 -12.60 11.66 -8.07
N THR A 310 -13.14 10.47 -7.95
CA THR A 310 -12.43 9.32 -7.43
C THR A 310 -11.61 8.55 -8.47
N SER A 311 -11.27 9.18 -9.60
CA SER A 311 -10.30 8.62 -10.55
C SER A 311 -8.94 8.34 -9.88
N LEU A 312 -8.66 9.01 -8.76
CA LEU A 312 -7.52 8.78 -7.89
C LEU A 312 -7.73 7.61 -6.91
N ALA A 313 -8.97 7.16 -6.66
CA ALA A 313 -9.28 6.20 -5.61
C ALA A 313 -8.81 4.76 -5.89
N TRP A 314 -8.65 4.39 -7.16
CA TRP A 314 -8.27 3.03 -7.56
C TRP A 314 -6.84 2.97 -8.07
N THR A 315 -5.88 3.07 -7.16
CA THR A 315 -4.45 2.93 -7.46
C THR A 315 -3.98 1.48 -7.50
N ASP A 316 -4.83 0.55 -7.03
CA ASP A 316 -4.52 -0.87 -6.85
C ASP A 316 -5.75 -1.72 -7.19
N VAL A 317 -5.55 -2.88 -7.80
CA VAL A 317 -6.64 -3.81 -8.15
C VAL A 317 -7.13 -4.65 -6.95
N HIS A 318 -6.60 -4.47 -5.75
CA HIS A 318 -6.97 -5.21 -4.55
C HIS A 318 -6.84 -6.75 -4.69
N ASN A 319 -5.94 -7.19 -5.55
CA ASN A 319 -5.55 -8.58 -5.75
C ASN A 319 -4.11 -8.62 -6.23
N PHE A 320 -3.20 -9.12 -5.41
CA PHE A 320 -1.77 -9.08 -5.68
C PHE A 320 -1.37 -9.80 -6.96
N VAL A 321 -2.04 -10.90 -7.30
CA VAL A 321 -1.72 -11.65 -8.53
C VAL A 321 -2.10 -10.83 -9.77
N VAL A 322 -3.33 -10.30 -9.79
CA VAL A 322 -3.78 -9.43 -10.90
C VAL A 322 -2.94 -8.16 -10.94
N GLN A 323 -2.62 -7.57 -9.78
CA GLN A 323 -1.74 -6.41 -9.66
C GLN A 323 -0.39 -6.66 -10.33
N MET A 324 0.24 -7.82 -10.03
CA MET A 324 1.53 -8.17 -10.62
C MET A 324 1.42 -8.50 -12.12
N LEU A 325 0.35 -9.14 -12.57
CA LEU A 325 0.11 -9.37 -14.00
C LEU A 325 0.06 -8.03 -14.77
N VAL A 326 -0.65 -7.04 -14.24
CA VAL A 326 -0.72 -5.71 -14.85
C VAL A 326 0.63 -5.00 -14.78
N ALA A 327 1.31 -5.06 -13.62
CA ALA A 327 2.53 -4.30 -13.38
C ALA A 327 3.75 -4.83 -14.14
N VAL A 328 3.99 -6.14 -14.11
CA VAL A 328 5.24 -6.75 -14.60
C VAL A 328 5.02 -7.83 -15.66
N GLY A 329 3.78 -8.01 -16.09
CA GLY A 329 3.42 -9.01 -17.09
C GLY A 329 3.64 -10.46 -16.63
N ILE A 330 3.41 -11.41 -17.53
CA ILE A 330 3.52 -12.84 -17.20
C ILE A 330 4.95 -13.26 -16.83
N VAL A 331 5.97 -12.69 -17.48
CA VAL A 331 7.37 -13.03 -17.21
C VAL A 331 7.75 -12.62 -15.79
N GLY A 332 7.37 -11.40 -15.36
CA GLY A 332 7.61 -10.94 -14.01
C GLY A 332 6.90 -11.80 -12.97
N VAL A 333 5.65 -12.19 -13.24
CA VAL A 333 4.88 -13.09 -12.34
C VAL A 333 5.53 -14.45 -12.23
N VAL A 334 6.01 -15.03 -13.33
CA VAL A 334 6.75 -16.32 -13.31
C VAL A 334 8.01 -16.20 -12.47
N LEU A 335 8.81 -15.15 -12.65
CA LEU A 335 10.04 -14.92 -11.87
C LEU A 335 9.74 -14.74 -10.37
N LEU A 336 8.69 -13.99 -10.02
CA LEU A 336 8.25 -13.84 -8.64
C LEU A 336 7.76 -15.16 -8.05
N THR A 337 7.01 -15.94 -8.82
CA THR A 337 6.56 -17.29 -8.41
C THR A 337 7.75 -18.22 -8.17
N VAL A 338 8.75 -18.22 -9.05
CA VAL A 338 9.98 -18.98 -8.85
C VAL A 338 10.69 -18.56 -7.56
N PHE A 339 10.79 -17.25 -7.30
CA PHE A 339 11.33 -16.76 -6.03
C PHE A 339 10.56 -17.33 -4.84
N VAL A 340 9.23 -17.19 -4.83
CA VAL A 340 8.37 -17.66 -3.74
C VAL A 340 8.53 -19.16 -3.52
N VAL A 341 8.40 -19.97 -4.58
CA VAL A 341 8.54 -21.43 -4.49
C VAL A 341 9.90 -21.84 -3.94
N LEU A 342 10.97 -21.20 -4.39
CA LEU A 342 12.32 -21.50 -3.90
C LEU A 342 12.53 -21.00 -2.46
N ALA A 343 11.96 -19.86 -2.10
CA ALA A 343 12.08 -19.29 -0.76
C ALA A 343 11.37 -20.14 0.31
N PHE A 344 10.29 -20.83 -0.05
CA PHE A 344 9.57 -21.75 0.84
C PHE A 344 10.16 -23.17 0.94
N ARG A 345 11.27 -23.44 0.23
CA ARG A 345 11.97 -24.72 0.40
C ARG A 345 12.83 -24.74 1.65
N LYS A 346 12.68 -25.78 2.50
CA LYS A 346 13.48 -26.00 3.70
C LYS A 346 13.45 -24.78 4.66
N VAL A 347 12.28 -24.38 5.11
CA VAL A 347 12.05 -23.24 5.99
C VAL A 347 11.55 -23.66 7.37
N ASP A 348 11.75 -22.79 8.37
CA ASP A 348 11.07 -22.87 9.66
C ASP A 348 9.56 -22.72 9.47
N PHE A 349 8.80 -23.67 9.99
CA PHE A 349 7.36 -23.72 9.78
C PHE A 349 6.63 -22.51 10.39
N GLY A 350 6.99 -22.11 11.61
CA GLY A 350 6.28 -21.03 12.31
C GLY A 350 6.45 -19.68 11.65
N LEU A 351 7.70 -19.33 11.29
CA LEU A 351 7.99 -18.07 10.62
C LEU A 351 7.44 -18.05 9.17
N SER A 352 7.48 -19.19 8.47
CA SER A 352 6.93 -19.27 7.12
C SER A 352 5.39 -19.19 7.13
N LEU A 353 4.72 -19.81 8.09
CA LEU A 353 3.28 -19.71 8.25
C LEU A 353 2.84 -18.27 8.57
N ALA A 354 3.65 -17.53 9.36
CA ALA A 354 3.40 -16.11 9.61
C ALA A 354 3.49 -15.28 8.32
N ALA A 355 4.49 -15.53 7.47
CA ALA A 355 4.59 -14.89 6.16
C ALA A 355 3.39 -15.21 5.27
N VAL A 356 2.98 -16.48 5.17
CA VAL A 356 1.81 -16.92 4.39
C VAL A 356 0.53 -16.24 4.88
N ALA A 357 0.32 -16.17 6.21
CA ALA A 357 -0.87 -15.54 6.78
C ALA A 357 -1.02 -14.07 6.36
N ILE A 358 0.10 -13.34 6.26
CA ILE A 358 0.11 -11.97 5.74
C ILE A 358 -0.24 -11.95 4.26
N THR A 359 0.36 -12.84 3.44
CA THR A 359 0.17 -12.83 1.98
C THR A 359 -1.26 -13.19 1.56
N ILE A 360 -2.00 -13.97 2.35
CA ILE A 360 -3.42 -14.26 2.08
C ILE A 360 -4.24 -12.95 2.02
N ASN A 361 -3.91 -11.96 2.84
CA ASN A 361 -4.59 -10.67 2.81
C ASN A 361 -4.41 -9.93 1.46
N TRP A 362 -3.27 -10.11 0.79
CA TRP A 362 -2.99 -9.46 -0.49
C TRP A 362 -3.87 -9.97 -1.64
N MET A 363 -4.60 -11.06 -1.44
CA MET A 363 -5.57 -11.56 -2.44
C MET A 363 -6.83 -10.70 -2.54
N LEU A 364 -7.14 -9.91 -1.49
CA LEU A 364 -8.34 -9.07 -1.43
C LEU A 364 -8.04 -7.65 -0.89
N GLN A 365 -6.77 -7.31 -0.68
CA GLN A 365 -6.31 -6.02 -0.15
C GLN A 365 -5.01 -5.60 -0.84
N PRO A 366 -4.68 -4.31 -0.91
CA PRO A 366 -3.38 -3.87 -1.38
C PRO A 366 -2.23 -4.44 -0.53
N ALA A 367 -1.15 -4.83 -1.20
CA ALA A 367 0.09 -5.20 -0.54
C ALA A 367 0.92 -3.94 -0.28
N VAL A 368 0.84 -3.42 0.94
CA VAL A 368 1.53 -2.19 1.34
C VAL A 368 2.94 -2.45 1.87
N VAL A 369 3.76 -1.40 1.92
CA VAL A 369 5.19 -1.47 2.29
C VAL A 369 5.40 -2.20 3.61
N SER A 370 4.61 -1.90 4.66
CA SER A 370 4.73 -2.56 5.97
C SER A 370 4.50 -4.07 5.88
N SER A 371 3.39 -4.49 5.26
CA SER A 371 3.05 -5.91 5.14
C SER A 371 4.03 -6.67 4.24
N LEU A 372 4.51 -6.06 3.14
CA LEU A 372 5.54 -6.63 2.27
C LEU A 372 6.86 -6.83 3.02
N ALA A 373 7.32 -5.81 3.74
CA ALA A 373 8.58 -5.86 4.48
C ALA A 373 8.54 -6.86 5.63
N ILE A 374 7.43 -6.89 6.41
CA ILE A 374 7.26 -7.84 7.51
C ILE A 374 7.21 -9.28 6.99
N ALA A 375 6.47 -9.55 5.91
CA ALA A 375 6.42 -10.88 5.29
C ALA A 375 7.81 -11.30 4.76
N ALA A 376 8.55 -10.39 4.14
CA ALA A 376 9.91 -10.64 3.66
C ALA A 376 10.89 -10.93 4.81
N ILE A 377 10.78 -10.21 5.94
CA ILE A 377 11.59 -10.46 7.13
C ILE A 377 11.28 -11.84 7.71
N PHE A 378 10.01 -12.20 7.86
CA PHE A 378 9.60 -13.53 8.33
C PHE A 378 10.15 -14.63 7.41
N LEU A 379 9.95 -14.51 6.09
CA LEU A 379 10.39 -15.49 5.12
C LEU A 379 11.94 -15.60 5.06
N GLY A 380 12.63 -14.48 5.15
CA GLY A 380 14.09 -14.45 5.20
C GLY A 380 14.64 -15.12 6.47
N ALA A 381 14.04 -14.85 7.63
CA ALA A 381 14.40 -15.46 8.90
C ALA A 381 14.05 -16.96 8.96
N ALA A 382 12.96 -17.37 8.30
CA ALA A 382 12.55 -18.77 8.20
C ALA A 382 13.53 -19.64 7.39
N ALA A 383 14.29 -19.07 6.45
CA ALA A 383 15.15 -19.83 5.54
C ALA A 383 16.28 -20.55 6.28
N THR A 384 16.62 -21.75 5.84
CA THR A 384 17.76 -22.51 6.39
C THR A 384 19.06 -21.73 6.25
N ARG A 385 19.92 -21.92 7.25
CA ARG A 385 21.18 -21.20 7.36
C ARG A 385 22.08 -21.46 6.17
N LEU A 386 22.56 -20.39 5.58
CA LEU A 386 23.75 -20.45 4.72
C LEU A 386 25.00 -20.26 5.57
N SER A 387 26.12 -20.83 5.15
CA SER A 387 27.41 -20.56 5.79
C SER A 387 27.61 -19.05 5.91
N PRO A 388 28.10 -18.53 7.07
CA PRO A 388 28.21 -17.10 7.29
C PRO A 388 28.93 -16.40 6.16
N ILE A 389 28.33 -15.33 5.64
CA ILE A 389 28.91 -14.51 4.55
C ILE A 389 30.13 -13.72 5.05
N VAL A 390 30.34 -13.68 6.35
CA VAL A 390 31.29 -12.77 7.00
C VAL A 390 32.68 -13.38 7.07
N ARG A 391 33.50 -13.19 6.04
CA ARG A 391 34.95 -13.02 6.19
C ARG A 391 35.24 -11.52 6.09
N THR A 392 35.78 -10.95 7.17
CA THR A 392 35.98 -9.52 7.38
C THR A 392 37.25 -9.01 6.69
N GLY A 393 37.16 -8.65 5.40
CA GLY A 393 38.19 -7.84 4.75
C GLY A 393 37.89 -6.33 4.90
N ARG A 394 38.93 -5.49 4.97
CA ARG A 394 38.81 -4.02 5.13
C ARG A 394 37.90 -3.39 4.08
N GLY A 395 38.01 -3.74 2.80
CA GLY A 395 37.17 -3.22 1.71
C GLY A 395 35.68 -3.57 1.87
N ARG A 396 35.36 -4.72 2.50
CA ARG A 396 33.97 -5.12 2.75
C ARG A 396 33.33 -4.32 3.86
N ARG A 397 34.08 -3.97 4.92
CA ARG A 397 33.59 -3.08 5.98
C ARG A 397 33.29 -1.70 5.41
N VAL A 398 34.17 -1.16 4.57
CA VAL A 398 33.96 0.11 3.90
C VAL A 398 32.65 0.08 3.09
N LEU A 399 32.45 -0.93 2.24
CA LEU A 399 31.22 -1.06 1.44
C LEU A 399 29.95 -1.17 2.30
N GLN A 400 30.00 -1.91 3.43
CA GLN A 400 28.86 -2.02 4.34
C GLN A 400 28.58 -0.71 5.07
N VAL A 401 29.60 -0.01 5.53
CA VAL A 401 29.45 1.28 6.18
C VAL A 401 28.92 2.31 5.18
N SER A 402 29.47 2.35 3.97
CA SER A 402 28.99 3.24 2.91
C SER A 402 27.50 2.98 2.58
N ALA A 403 27.10 1.71 2.46
CA ALA A 403 25.71 1.35 2.21
C ALA A 403 24.77 1.81 3.35
N ILE A 404 25.19 1.67 4.61
CA ILE A 404 24.44 2.16 5.77
C ILE A 404 24.33 3.69 5.73
N VAL A 405 25.44 4.38 5.48
CA VAL A 405 25.47 5.85 5.40
C VAL A 405 24.52 6.34 4.29
N VAL A 406 24.62 5.78 3.09
CA VAL A 406 23.73 6.14 1.96
C VAL A 406 22.27 5.91 2.33
N GLY A 407 21.94 4.76 2.93
CA GLY A 407 20.57 4.46 3.32
C GLY A 407 20.03 5.42 4.39
N LEU A 408 20.81 5.71 5.41
CA LEU A 408 20.44 6.65 6.47
C LEU A 408 20.28 8.08 5.93
N THR A 409 21.19 8.52 5.04
CA THR A 409 21.08 9.85 4.40
C THR A 409 19.80 9.97 3.59
N ALA A 410 19.47 8.95 2.77
CA ALA A 410 18.22 8.94 2.00
C ALA A 410 16.97 8.93 2.91
N ALA A 411 17.00 8.16 4.00
CA ALA A 411 15.91 8.12 4.98
C ALA A 411 15.72 9.48 5.67
N LEU A 412 16.80 10.10 6.11
CA LEU A 412 16.77 11.43 6.75
C LEU A 412 16.31 12.52 5.77
N ALA A 413 16.75 12.47 4.52
CA ALA A 413 16.31 13.39 3.49
C ALA A 413 14.79 13.32 3.25
N LEU A 414 14.23 12.09 3.20
CA LEU A 414 12.79 11.90 3.06
C LEU A 414 12.01 12.45 4.28
N VAL A 415 12.48 12.17 5.50
CA VAL A 415 11.85 12.70 6.72
C VAL A 415 11.94 14.23 6.76
N ALA A 416 13.09 14.80 6.38
CA ALA A 416 13.27 16.24 6.32
C ALA A 416 12.34 16.90 5.29
N ALA A 417 12.15 16.27 4.12
CA ALA A 417 11.20 16.71 3.11
C ALA A 417 9.76 16.75 3.65
N ASP A 418 9.36 15.69 4.36
CA ASP A 418 8.02 15.59 4.96
C ASP A 418 7.78 16.66 6.04
N VAL A 419 8.75 16.86 6.92
CA VAL A 419 8.69 17.90 7.96
C VAL A 419 8.65 19.30 7.34
N HIS A 420 9.45 19.53 6.27
CA HIS A 420 9.46 20.80 5.57
C HIS A 420 8.11 21.09 4.89
N LEU A 421 7.53 20.11 4.20
CA LEU A 421 6.22 20.23 3.58
C LEU A 421 5.12 20.48 4.62
N ARG A 422 5.12 19.73 5.73
CA ARG A 422 4.20 19.95 6.83
C ARG A 422 4.25 21.37 7.37
N HIS A 423 5.45 21.88 7.63
CA HIS A 423 5.63 23.23 8.14
C HIS A 423 5.13 24.28 7.15
N ALA A 424 5.46 24.12 5.86
CA ALA A 424 4.99 25.02 4.80
C ALA A 424 3.45 25.05 4.68
N VAL A 425 2.81 23.87 4.74
CA VAL A 425 1.34 23.77 4.71
C VAL A 425 0.72 24.43 5.94
N GLN A 426 1.33 24.27 7.12
CA GLN A 426 0.85 24.96 8.34
C GLN A 426 0.96 26.48 8.27
N GLN A 427 1.96 27.00 7.56
CA GLN A 427 2.10 28.42 7.31
C GLN A 427 1.05 28.96 6.32
N GLY A 428 0.52 28.11 5.44
CA GLY A 428 -0.46 28.48 4.43
C GLY A 428 0.10 29.35 3.30
N ASP A 429 1.43 29.51 3.20
CA ASP A 429 2.06 30.30 2.13
C ASP A 429 2.30 29.44 0.87
N PRO A 430 1.64 29.74 -0.27
CA PRO A 430 1.84 29.00 -1.52
C PRO A 430 3.29 28.96 -2.01
N ALA A 431 4.10 29.99 -1.74
CA ALA A 431 5.51 30.01 -2.14
C ALA A 431 6.34 29.03 -1.29
N ALA A 432 6.10 28.98 0.02
CA ALA A 432 6.74 28.03 0.91
C ALA A 432 6.33 26.58 0.56
N ILE A 433 5.06 26.35 0.23
CA ILE A 433 4.55 25.03 -0.17
C ILE A 433 5.19 24.57 -1.48
N ARG A 434 5.32 25.45 -2.49
CA ARG A 434 6.04 25.14 -3.73
C ARG A 434 7.50 24.76 -3.48
N SER A 435 8.18 25.51 -2.63
CA SER A 435 9.57 25.25 -2.27
C SER A 435 9.73 23.88 -1.59
N ALA A 436 8.83 23.56 -0.66
CA ALA A 436 8.82 22.28 0.03
C ALA A 436 8.45 21.12 -0.90
N ALA A 437 7.46 21.30 -1.78
CA ALA A 437 7.06 20.31 -2.77
C ALA A 437 8.18 19.96 -3.76
N ALA A 438 9.07 20.89 -4.06
CA ALA A 438 10.22 20.65 -4.93
C ALA A 438 11.17 19.55 -4.42
N TRP A 439 11.18 19.26 -3.11
CA TRP A 439 11.93 18.13 -2.54
C TRP A 439 11.42 16.75 -2.97
N TYR A 440 10.17 16.69 -3.42
CA TYR A 440 9.55 15.47 -3.98
C TYR A 440 9.69 15.42 -5.52
N GLY A 441 10.45 16.35 -6.13
CA GLY A 441 10.54 16.47 -7.57
C GLY A 441 9.21 16.90 -8.19
N ASP A 442 8.92 16.39 -9.36
CA ASP A 442 7.65 16.63 -10.05
C ASP A 442 6.63 15.51 -9.73
N ASP A 443 6.50 15.10 -8.45
CA ASP A 443 5.46 14.15 -8.06
C ASP A 443 4.08 14.78 -8.25
N PRO A 444 3.26 14.28 -9.20
CA PRO A 444 2.00 14.93 -9.56
C PRO A 444 1.00 14.99 -8.41
N PHE A 445 1.03 13.98 -7.52
CA PHE A 445 0.15 13.95 -6.36
C PHE A 445 0.51 15.07 -5.37
N VAL A 446 1.80 15.33 -5.15
CA VAL A 446 2.24 16.44 -4.29
C VAL A 446 1.90 17.79 -4.92
N ILE A 447 2.02 17.89 -6.24
CA ILE A 447 1.64 19.10 -6.97
C ILE A 447 0.14 19.35 -6.84
N ASP A 448 -0.70 18.33 -7.05
CA ASP A 448 -2.15 18.45 -6.99
C ASP A 448 -2.63 18.77 -5.57
N GLU A 449 -2.31 17.89 -4.61
CA GLU A 449 -2.84 17.99 -3.26
C GLU A 449 -2.38 19.24 -2.51
N PHE A 450 -1.10 19.59 -2.64
CA PHE A 450 -0.52 20.66 -1.83
C PHE A 450 -0.31 21.96 -2.60
N VAL A 451 0.24 21.90 -3.82
CA VAL A 451 0.55 23.11 -4.56
C VAL A 451 -0.72 23.72 -5.15
N LEU A 452 -1.49 22.95 -5.94
CA LEU A 452 -2.73 23.43 -6.53
C LEU A 452 -3.79 23.68 -5.46
N GLY A 453 -3.91 22.81 -4.46
CA GLY A 453 -4.81 22.99 -3.32
C GLY A 453 -4.54 24.28 -2.55
N SER A 454 -3.27 24.67 -2.34
CA SER A 454 -2.92 25.93 -1.67
C SER A 454 -3.39 27.17 -2.45
N TYR A 455 -3.32 27.13 -3.77
CA TYR A 455 -3.81 28.22 -4.61
C TYR A 455 -5.33 28.35 -4.59
N GLN A 456 -6.05 27.24 -4.50
CA GLN A 456 -7.52 27.26 -4.40
C GLN A 456 -7.99 27.92 -3.11
N GLN A 457 -7.28 27.70 -1.99
CA GLN A 457 -7.62 28.29 -0.69
C GLN A 457 -7.32 29.79 -0.60
N HIS A 458 -6.31 30.29 -1.32
CA HIS A 458 -5.82 31.67 -1.25
C HIS A 458 -6.27 32.55 -2.41
N LEU A 459 -7.27 32.12 -3.19
CA LEU A 459 -7.89 32.89 -4.28
C LEU A 459 -6.88 33.57 -5.23
N ALA A 460 -6.39 32.78 -6.17
CA ALA A 460 -6.13 33.20 -7.55
C ALA A 460 -5.14 34.35 -7.82
N SER A 461 -4.27 34.75 -6.92
CA SER A 461 -3.34 35.85 -7.19
C SER A 461 -2.21 35.50 -8.19
N ASP A 462 -1.97 34.21 -8.46
CA ASP A 462 -0.86 33.76 -9.34
C ASP A 462 -1.32 32.67 -10.32
N GLN A 463 -2.22 33.02 -11.24
CA GLN A 463 -2.72 32.11 -12.28
C GLN A 463 -1.59 31.49 -13.14
N PRO A 464 -0.57 32.26 -13.59
CA PRO A 464 0.53 31.68 -14.34
C PRO A 464 1.26 30.56 -13.58
N ALA A 465 1.46 30.70 -12.26
CA ALA A 465 2.13 29.69 -11.45
C ALA A 465 1.26 28.44 -11.28
N ARG A 466 -0.08 28.59 -11.17
CA ARG A 466 -1.01 27.45 -11.14
C ARG A 466 -0.96 26.65 -12.44
N VAL A 467 -1.06 27.32 -13.59
CA VAL A 467 -0.96 26.67 -14.91
C VAL A 467 0.40 25.98 -15.06
N ALA A 468 1.50 26.61 -14.63
CA ALA A 468 2.83 26.02 -14.66
C ALA A 468 2.91 24.75 -13.77
N ALA A 469 2.33 24.77 -12.59
CA ALA A 469 2.26 23.60 -11.70
C ALA A 469 1.47 22.45 -12.34
N ALA A 470 0.28 22.72 -12.87
CA ALA A 470 -0.53 21.70 -13.54
C ALA A 470 0.17 21.12 -14.78
N ARG A 471 0.88 21.95 -15.57
CA ARG A 471 1.71 21.47 -16.70
C ARG A 471 2.84 20.55 -16.24
N ARG A 472 3.46 20.80 -15.08
CA ARG A 472 4.48 19.90 -14.52
C ARG A 472 3.88 18.55 -14.13
N ALA A 473 2.69 18.52 -13.53
CA ALA A 473 1.99 17.27 -13.22
C ALA A 473 1.70 16.46 -14.48
N VAL A 474 1.20 17.10 -15.54
CA VAL A 474 0.99 16.47 -16.86
C VAL A 474 2.30 15.97 -17.46
N ALA A 475 3.38 16.75 -17.40
CA ALA A 475 4.68 16.33 -17.95
C ALA A 475 5.27 15.12 -17.23
N ALA A 476 5.03 15.00 -15.93
CA ALA A 476 5.48 13.86 -15.13
C ALA A 476 4.69 12.56 -15.41
N GLU A 477 3.37 12.68 -15.66
CA GLU A 477 2.50 11.54 -15.97
C GLU A 477 1.50 11.90 -17.10
N PRO A 478 1.94 11.95 -18.35
CA PRO A 478 1.12 12.43 -19.47
C PRO A 478 -0.02 11.49 -19.87
N ASP A 479 -0.03 10.28 -19.37
CA ASP A 479 -1.05 9.26 -19.62
C ASP A 479 -2.07 9.11 -18.47
N VAL A 480 -2.13 10.07 -17.55
CA VAL A 480 -3.11 10.11 -16.46
C VAL A 480 -4.13 11.21 -16.74
N PRO A 481 -5.42 10.87 -16.99
CA PRO A 481 -6.45 11.83 -17.36
C PRO A 481 -6.71 12.90 -16.32
N THR A 482 -6.54 12.57 -15.04
CA THR A 482 -6.74 13.51 -13.92
C THR A 482 -5.85 14.74 -14.05
N TRP A 483 -4.57 14.57 -14.41
CA TRP A 483 -3.66 15.72 -14.54
C TRP A 483 -4.01 16.63 -15.69
N TRP A 484 -4.51 16.08 -16.78
CA TRP A 484 -5.05 16.87 -17.90
C TRP A 484 -6.31 17.62 -17.49
N ASN A 485 -7.15 17.00 -16.66
CA ASN A 485 -8.35 17.64 -16.14
C ASN A 485 -8.00 18.80 -15.17
N GLU A 486 -7.01 18.63 -14.29
CA GLU A 486 -6.51 19.70 -13.43
C GLU A 486 -5.88 20.85 -14.25
N LEU A 487 -5.13 20.52 -15.31
CA LEU A 487 -4.61 21.54 -16.24
C LEU A 487 -5.76 22.31 -16.90
N ALA A 488 -6.81 21.61 -17.37
CA ALA A 488 -7.98 22.26 -17.97
C ALA A 488 -8.66 23.24 -17.01
N MET A 489 -8.79 22.88 -15.72
CA MET A 489 -9.33 23.78 -14.68
C MET A 489 -8.49 25.04 -14.52
N THR A 490 -7.16 24.90 -14.43
CA THR A 490 -6.28 26.06 -14.30
C THR A 490 -6.27 26.94 -15.54
N GLN A 491 -6.45 26.35 -16.73
CA GLN A 491 -6.57 27.07 -17.99
C GLN A 491 -7.90 27.84 -18.09
N TRP A 492 -9.00 27.23 -17.61
CA TRP A 492 -10.29 27.92 -17.47
C TRP A 492 -10.14 29.19 -16.64
N ASP A 493 -9.58 29.06 -15.45
CA ASP A 493 -9.40 30.16 -14.50
C ASP A 493 -8.47 31.28 -15.05
N SER A 494 -7.55 30.94 -15.96
CA SER A 494 -6.67 31.89 -16.64
C SER A 494 -7.24 32.47 -17.94
N GLY A 495 -8.42 32.02 -18.38
CA GLY A 495 -9.04 32.45 -19.64
C GLY A 495 -8.47 31.79 -20.89
N ASP A 496 -7.60 30.77 -20.74
CA ASP A 496 -7.09 29.98 -21.88
C ASP A 496 -8.11 28.89 -22.28
N PHE A 497 -9.22 29.30 -22.88
CA PHE A 497 -10.28 28.39 -23.27
C PHE A 497 -9.89 27.39 -24.37
N ALA A 498 -8.96 27.78 -25.26
CA ALA A 498 -8.46 26.87 -26.29
C ALA A 498 -7.59 25.77 -25.68
N GLY A 499 -6.69 26.13 -24.76
CA GLY A 499 -5.88 25.18 -23.99
C GLY A 499 -6.75 24.26 -23.13
N MET A 500 -7.76 24.81 -22.45
CA MET A 500 -8.72 24.03 -21.67
C MET A 500 -9.38 22.95 -22.53
N ARG A 501 -9.92 23.30 -23.69
CA ARG A 501 -10.55 22.34 -24.59
C ARG A 501 -9.60 21.20 -24.97
N ALA A 502 -8.38 21.55 -25.40
CA ALA A 502 -7.37 20.56 -25.77
C ALA A 502 -7.02 19.62 -24.62
N SER A 503 -6.91 20.15 -23.39
CA SER A 503 -6.64 19.37 -22.19
C SER A 503 -7.78 18.43 -21.84
N ILE A 504 -9.04 18.86 -21.96
CA ILE A 504 -10.23 18.02 -21.75
C ILE A 504 -10.28 16.91 -22.79
N GLU A 505 -10.09 17.22 -24.06
CA GLU A 505 -10.11 16.23 -25.15
C GLU A 505 -9.02 15.18 -24.91
N LYS A 506 -7.84 15.58 -24.45
CA LYS A 506 -6.78 14.65 -24.09
C LYS A 506 -7.13 13.78 -22.89
N ALA A 507 -7.77 14.32 -21.87
CA ALA A 507 -8.25 13.54 -20.73
C ALA A 507 -9.28 12.50 -21.15
N LEU A 508 -10.20 12.86 -22.07
CA LEU A 508 -11.22 11.95 -22.60
C LEU A 508 -10.66 10.91 -23.58
N GLU A 509 -9.61 11.24 -24.34
CA GLU A 509 -8.88 10.26 -25.14
C GLU A 509 -8.26 9.18 -24.25
N LEU A 510 -7.68 9.59 -23.12
CA LEU A 510 -7.06 8.69 -22.14
C LEU A 510 -8.09 7.87 -21.36
N GLN A 511 -9.22 8.46 -21.01
CA GLN A 511 -10.31 7.80 -20.29
C GLN A 511 -11.67 8.31 -20.78
N PRO A 512 -12.32 7.61 -21.74
CA PRO A 512 -13.60 8.05 -22.32
C PRO A 512 -14.72 8.22 -21.29
N ASN A 513 -14.64 7.54 -20.15
CA ASN A 513 -15.64 7.59 -19.07
C ASN A 513 -15.20 8.49 -17.90
N HIS A 514 -14.32 9.49 -18.12
CA HIS A 514 -13.89 10.43 -17.10
C HIS A 514 -14.96 11.49 -16.83
N VAL A 515 -15.73 11.33 -15.74
CA VAL A 515 -16.91 12.15 -15.40
C VAL A 515 -16.59 13.64 -15.39
N ARG A 516 -15.52 14.02 -14.66
CA ARG A 516 -15.10 15.41 -14.48
C ARG A 516 -14.81 16.11 -15.82
N SER A 517 -14.16 15.41 -16.75
CA SER A 517 -13.87 15.95 -18.08
C SER A 517 -15.14 16.19 -18.90
N TRP A 518 -16.13 15.31 -18.80
CA TRP A 518 -17.42 15.54 -19.45
C TRP A 518 -18.18 16.73 -18.84
N VAL A 519 -18.13 16.89 -17.51
CA VAL A 519 -18.72 18.05 -16.82
C VAL A 519 -18.04 19.35 -17.26
N GLN A 520 -16.70 19.35 -17.30
CA GLN A 520 -15.94 20.52 -17.77
C GLN A 520 -16.19 20.84 -19.25
N LEU A 521 -16.29 19.82 -20.09
CA LEU A 521 -16.64 20.01 -21.51
C LEU A 521 -18.03 20.62 -21.66
N THR A 522 -18.99 20.24 -20.82
CA THR A 522 -20.30 20.86 -20.77
C THR A 522 -20.22 22.34 -20.42
N ALA A 523 -19.45 22.70 -19.41
CA ALA A 523 -19.25 24.09 -18.99
C ALA A 523 -18.54 24.91 -20.09
N TYR A 524 -17.51 24.34 -20.72
CA TYR A 524 -16.84 24.95 -21.86
C TYR A 524 -17.79 25.22 -23.01
N ALA A 525 -18.55 24.20 -23.45
CA ALA A 525 -19.49 24.32 -24.58
C ALA A 525 -20.55 25.39 -24.32
N LYS A 526 -21.10 25.45 -23.11
CA LYS A 526 -22.02 26.50 -22.67
C LYS A 526 -21.39 27.89 -22.74
N HIS A 527 -20.13 28.03 -22.30
CA HIS A 527 -19.41 29.32 -22.32
C HIS A 527 -19.19 29.85 -23.74
N VAL A 528 -18.85 28.97 -24.69
CA VAL A 528 -18.64 29.38 -26.10
C VAL A 528 -19.90 29.39 -26.93
N GLY A 529 -21.06 29.03 -26.39
CA GLY A 529 -22.35 29.00 -27.07
C GLY A 529 -22.53 27.83 -28.03
N ASP A 530 -21.75 26.76 -27.91
CA ASP A 530 -21.89 25.54 -28.74
C ASP A 530 -22.94 24.60 -28.11
N VAL A 531 -24.18 24.84 -28.47
CA VAL A 531 -25.36 24.09 -27.97
C VAL A 531 -25.29 22.60 -28.33
N GLN A 532 -24.72 22.25 -29.47
CA GLN A 532 -24.61 20.85 -29.89
C GLN A 532 -23.62 20.11 -29.02
N LEU A 533 -22.42 20.65 -28.83
CA LEU A 533 -21.39 20.10 -27.97
C LEU A 533 -21.84 20.03 -26.50
N GLU A 534 -22.55 21.09 -26.02
CA GLU A 534 -23.12 21.10 -24.65
C GLU A 534 -24.08 19.93 -24.45
N ASN A 535 -24.99 19.69 -25.37
CA ASN A 535 -25.96 18.60 -25.26
C ASN A 535 -25.25 17.21 -25.25
N VAL A 536 -24.28 17.01 -26.15
CA VAL A 536 -23.50 15.77 -26.19
C VAL A 536 -22.73 15.56 -24.87
N ALA A 537 -21.97 16.55 -24.43
CA ALA A 537 -21.16 16.46 -23.22
C ALA A 537 -22.04 16.23 -21.99
N ARG A 538 -23.13 16.97 -21.83
CA ARG A 538 -24.09 16.80 -20.74
C ARG A 538 -24.73 15.42 -20.74
N THR A 539 -25.12 14.91 -21.89
CA THR A 539 -25.69 13.55 -22.01
C THR A 539 -24.71 12.50 -21.51
N HIS A 540 -23.44 12.56 -21.91
CA HIS A 540 -22.42 11.65 -21.41
C HIS A 540 -22.17 11.81 -19.91
N ALA A 541 -22.06 13.05 -19.41
CA ALA A 541 -21.91 13.30 -17.98
C ALA A 541 -23.06 12.68 -17.18
N CYS A 542 -24.31 12.83 -17.65
CA CYS A 542 -25.51 12.28 -17.03
C CYS A 542 -25.54 10.73 -17.07
N GLN A 543 -25.15 10.13 -18.18
CA GLN A 543 -25.02 8.67 -18.27
C GLN A 543 -24.01 8.09 -17.28
N LEU A 544 -22.99 8.86 -16.94
CA LEU A 544 -21.97 8.51 -15.94
C LEU A 544 -22.36 8.86 -14.50
N GLY A 545 -23.53 9.48 -14.29
CA GLY A 545 -24.04 9.80 -12.95
C GLY A 545 -23.51 11.11 -12.37
N ALA A 546 -23.09 12.06 -13.22
CA ALA A 546 -22.61 13.36 -12.76
C ALA A 546 -23.64 14.11 -11.89
N PRO A 547 -23.23 14.75 -10.76
CA PRO A 547 -24.13 15.47 -9.86
C PRO A 547 -24.94 16.59 -10.55
N VAL A 548 -24.38 17.20 -11.60
CA VAL A 548 -25.01 18.26 -12.39
C VAL A 548 -26.36 17.83 -13.00
N CYS A 549 -26.60 16.54 -13.12
CA CYS A 549 -27.81 15.98 -13.71
C CYS A 549 -28.92 15.70 -12.68
N GLN A 550 -28.63 15.86 -11.40
CA GLN A 550 -29.59 15.68 -10.31
C GLN A 550 -30.26 17.00 -9.89
N GLN A 551 -29.82 18.12 -10.46
CA GLN A 551 -30.45 19.41 -10.24
C GLN A 551 -31.54 19.61 -11.32
N PRO A 552 -32.79 19.94 -10.92
CA PRO A 552 -33.89 20.17 -11.83
C PRO A 552 -33.69 21.39 -12.73
#